data_50cf8e9796ee7d6ab452e168da07e00c
#
_entry.id   50cf8e9796ee7d6ab452e168da07e00c
#
_cell.length_a   1.000
_cell.length_b   1.000
_cell.length_c   1.000
_cell.angle_alpha   90.00
_cell.angle_beta   90.00
_cell.angle_gamma   90.00
#
_symmetry.space_group_name_H-M   'P 1'
#
loop_
_entity.id
_entity.type
_entity.pdbx_description
1 polymer ?
#
loop_
_entity_poly.entity_id
_entity_poly.type
_entity_poly.pdbx_seq_one_letter_code
_entity_poly.pdbx_strand_id
1 'polypeptide(L)'
;MTLDQLERKRKAIIKGFDEGHSELEIRLREIGFAEGDSVETLHVGLFDKNPISVRLNGAIIALRRKDASVIKVGLLSDVENKD
;
A
#
# COMPACT_ATOMS: atom_id res chain seq x y z
N MET A 1 8.35 -0.33 6.40
CA MET A 1 8.39 0.18 5.02
C MET A 1 7.06 0.82 4.67
N THR A 2 7.01 1.53 3.57
CA THR A 2 5.78 2.14 3.09
C THR A 2 5.36 1.48 1.77
N LEU A 3 4.11 1.67 1.40
CA LEU A 3 3.52 0.96 0.26
C LEU A 3 4.26 1.24 -1.05
N ASP A 4 4.79 2.44 -1.22
CA ASP A 4 5.56 2.77 -2.43
C ASP A 4 6.86 1.98 -2.54
N GLN A 5 7.32 1.40 -1.45
CA GLN A 5 8.54 0.59 -1.43
C GLN A 5 8.26 -0.89 -1.66
N LEU A 6 6.99 -1.29 -1.69
CA LEU A 6 6.62 -2.69 -1.85
C LEU A 6 6.82 -3.12 -3.30
N GLU A 7 7.59 -4.18 -3.50
CA GLU A 7 7.88 -4.67 -4.83
C GLU A 7 6.64 -5.27 -5.48
N ARG A 8 6.64 -5.27 -6.81
CA ARG A 8 5.54 -5.82 -7.58
C ARG A 8 5.33 -7.29 -7.21
N LYS A 9 4.05 -7.67 -7.08
CA LYS A 9 3.61 -9.03 -6.75
C LYS A 9 3.94 -9.45 -5.33
N ARG A 10 4.39 -8.53 -4.49
CA ARG A 10 4.55 -8.81 -3.07
C ARG A 10 3.30 -8.39 -2.32
N LYS A 11 2.99 -9.13 -1.29
CA LYS A 11 1.85 -8.85 -0.42
C LYS A 11 2.33 -8.30 0.90
N ALA A 12 1.52 -7.43 1.50
CA ALA A 12 1.86 -6.81 2.77
C ALA A 12 0.59 -6.56 3.56
N ILE A 13 0.75 -6.32 4.84
CA ILE A 13 -0.34 -5.94 5.74
C ILE A 13 -0.20 -4.46 6.03
N ILE A 14 -1.30 -3.74 5.96
CA ILE A 14 -1.31 -2.32 6.31
C ILE A 14 -1.13 -2.18 7.80
N LYS A 15 -0.12 -1.43 8.22
CA LYS A 15 0.21 -1.22 9.63
C LYS A 15 -0.26 0.11 10.16
N GLY A 16 -0.45 1.10 9.30
CA GLY A 16 -0.86 2.41 9.73
C GLY A 16 -0.55 3.45 8.68
N PHE A 17 -0.58 4.69 9.10
CA PHE A 17 -0.34 5.83 8.23
C PHE A 17 0.68 6.76 8.86
N ASP A 18 1.47 7.39 8.01
CA ASP A 18 2.46 8.34 8.48
C ASP A 18 1.76 9.58 9.05
N GLU A 19 2.27 10.09 10.17
CA GLU A 19 1.66 11.25 10.82
C GLU A 19 1.96 12.51 10.03
N GLY A 20 1.10 13.53 10.23
CA GLY A 20 1.30 14.80 9.56
C GLY A 20 0.59 14.93 8.22
N HIS A 21 -0.20 13.93 7.84
CA HIS A 21 -0.91 13.92 6.56
C HIS A 21 -2.38 13.59 6.77
N SER A 22 -3.02 14.29 7.69
CA SER A 22 -4.36 13.89 8.14
C SER A 22 -5.40 13.95 7.04
N GLU A 23 -5.34 14.95 6.16
CA GLU A 23 -6.31 15.03 5.07
C GLU A 23 -6.15 13.87 4.08
N LEU A 24 -4.91 13.54 3.78
CA LEU A 24 -4.62 12.43 2.88
C LEU A 24 -5.02 11.11 3.52
N GLU A 25 -4.73 10.95 4.81
CA GLU A 25 -5.12 9.74 5.53
C GLU A 25 -6.64 9.53 5.47
N ILE A 26 -7.42 10.61 5.69
CA ILE A 26 -8.88 10.50 5.62
C ILE A 26 -9.31 10.02 4.26
N ARG A 27 -8.74 10.58 3.19
CA ARG A 27 -9.09 10.15 1.84
C ARG A 27 -8.73 8.70 1.57
N LEU A 28 -7.56 8.27 2.05
CA LEU A 28 -7.12 6.89 1.85
C LEU A 28 -8.02 5.93 2.59
N ARG A 29 -8.44 6.29 3.81
CA ARG A 29 -9.37 5.45 4.56
C ARG A 29 -10.73 5.38 3.88
N GLU A 30 -11.18 6.48 3.27
CA GLU A 30 -12.44 6.48 2.54
C GLU A 30 -12.38 5.58 1.31
N ILE A 31 -11.20 5.48 0.68
CA ILE A 31 -11.00 4.56 -0.43
C ILE A 31 -11.07 3.11 0.04
N GLY A 32 -10.64 2.83 1.26
CA GLY A 32 -10.70 1.50 1.82
C GLY A 32 -9.44 1.02 2.51
N PHE A 33 -8.39 1.84 2.58
CA PHE A 33 -7.16 1.43 3.26
C PHE A 33 -7.36 1.46 4.76
N ALA A 34 -7.11 0.34 5.42
CA ALA A 34 -7.28 0.24 6.87
C ALA A 34 -6.24 -0.72 7.44
N GLU A 35 -5.85 -0.47 8.68
CA GLU A 35 -4.89 -1.34 9.37
C GLU A 35 -5.42 -2.77 9.41
N GLY A 36 -4.51 -3.72 9.19
CA GLY A 36 -4.85 -5.14 9.23
C GLY A 36 -5.24 -5.72 7.89
N ASP A 37 -5.57 -4.89 6.91
CA ASP A 37 -5.93 -5.39 5.58
C ASP A 37 -4.68 -5.74 4.79
N SER A 38 -4.81 -6.74 3.92
CA SER A 38 -3.70 -7.09 3.04
C SER A 38 -3.77 -6.27 1.76
N VAL A 39 -2.60 -5.97 1.23
CA VAL A 39 -2.47 -5.21 0.00
C VAL A 39 -1.36 -5.83 -0.83
N GLU A 40 -1.53 -5.81 -2.14
CA GLU A 40 -0.54 -6.37 -3.07
C GLU A 40 -0.26 -5.35 -4.16
N THR A 41 1.01 -5.07 -4.41
CA THR A 41 1.38 -4.21 -5.53
C THR A 41 1.34 -5.02 -6.81
N LEU A 42 0.52 -4.58 -7.77
CA LEU A 42 0.32 -5.28 -9.03
C LEU A 42 1.17 -4.70 -10.14
N HIS A 43 1.31 -3.38 -10.17
CA HIS A 43 1.96 -2.71 -11.29
C HIS A 43 2.54 -1.39 -10.81
N VAL A 44 3.70 -1.05 -11.37
CA VAL A 44 4.37 0.22 -11.10
C VAL A 44 4.54 0.93 -12.44
N GLY A 45 4.05 2.16 -12.51
CA GLY A 45 4.06 2.90 -13.74
C GLY A 45 5.46 3.30 -14.19
N LEU A 46 5.56 3.71 -15.45
CA LEU A 46 6.85 3.99 -16.08
C LEU A 46 7.37 5.39 -15.77
N PHE A 47 6.50 6.32 -15.41
CA PHE A 47 6.90 7.71 -15.17
C PHE A 47 7.17 7.91 -13.69
N ASP A 48 8.44 7.73 -13.28
CA ASP A 48 8.86 7.89 -11.90
C ASP A 48 8.05 7.00 -10.97
N LYS A 49 7.78 5.76 -11.42
CA LYS A 49 7.01 4.76 -10.68
C LYS A 49 5.58 5.22 -10.41
N ASN A 50 5.00 5.99 -11.35
CA ASN A 50 3.61 6.45 -11.25
C ASN A 50 2.82 5.97 -12.45
N PRO A 51 1.55 5.63 -12.25
CA PRO A 51 0.91 5.36 -10.97
C PRO A 51 1.29 3.97 -10.44
N ILE A 52 1.01 3.74 -9.16
CA ILE A 52 1.16 2.42 -8.56
C ILE A 52 -0.23 1.80 -8.47
N SER A 53 -0.39 0.60 -9.01
CA SER A 53 -1.67 -0.12 -8.94
C SER A 53 -1.57 -1.21 -7.89
N VAL A 54 -2.52 -1.25 -6.98
CA VAL A 54 -2.53 -2.23 -5.89
C VAL A 54 -3.87 -2.95 -5.85
N ARG A 55 -3.84 -4.19 -5.36
CA ARG A 55 -5.07 -4.91 -5.02
C ARG A 55 -5.33 -4.77 -3.55
N LEU A 56 -6.53 -4.31 -3.20
CA LEU A 56 -6.95 -4.09 -1.83
C LEU A 56 -8.35 -4.65 -1.69
N ASN A 57 -8.52 -5.70 -0.89
CA ASN A 57 -9.83 -6.31 -0.63
C ASN A 57 -10.59 -6.62 -1.91
N GLY A 58 -9.89 -7.15 -2.90
CA GLY A 58 -10.51 -7.55 -4.16
C GLY A 58 -10.66 -6.44 -5.18
N ALA A 59 -10.38 -5.20 -4.82
CA ALA A 59 -10.46 -4.07 -5.75
C ALA A 59 -9.07 -3.67 -6.20
N ILE A 60 -8.97 -3.15 -7.41
CA ILE A 60 -7.71 -2.64 -7.95
C ILE A 60 -7.77 -1.13 -7.88
N ILE A 61 -6.80 -0.54 -7.22
CA ILE A 61 -6.77 0.89 -6.95
C ILE A 61 -5.45 1.45 -7.46
N ALA A 62 -5.52 2.58 -8.17
CA ALA A 62 -4.33 3.27 -8.64
C ALA A 62 -4.04 4.45 -7.72
N LEU A 63 -2.79 4.58 -7.31
CA LEU A 63 -2.35 5.64 -6.41
C LEU A 63 -1.16 6.36 -7.02
N ARG A 64 -1.00 7.63 -6.67
CA ARG A 64 0.28 8.30 -6.92
C ARG A 64 1.30 7.77 -5.92
N ARG A 65 2.56 7.72 -6.35
CA ARG A 65 3.62 7.22 -5.49
C ARG A 65 3.67 7.99 -4.16
N LYS A 66 3.49 9.30 -4.20
CA LYS A 66 3.55 10.09 -2.97
C LYS A 66 2.42 9.74 -2.01
N ASP A 67 1.26 9.33 -2.53
CA ASP A 67 0.16 8.93 -1.65
C ASP A 67 0.47 7.57 -1.02
N ALA A 68 1.06 6.67 -1.78
CA ALA A 68 1.45 5.37 -1.24
C ALA A 68 2.54 5.51 -0.17
N SER A 69 3.32 6.57 -0.22
CA SER A 69 4.43 6.76 0.71
C SER A 69 3.99 7.05 2.14
N VAL A 70 2.70 7.38 2.34
CA VAL A 70 2.20 7.61 3.71
C VAL A 70 1.52 6.38 4.30
N ILE A 71 1.43 5.28 3.54
CA ILE A 71 0.81 4.04 4.03
C ILE A 71 1.92 3.11 4.50
N LYS A 72 1.93 2.80 5.80
CA LYS A 72 2.94 1.92 6.39
C LYS A 72 2.48 0.48 6.24
N VAL A 73 3.38 -0.39 5.80
CA VAL A 73 3.07 -1.79 5.58
C VAL A 73 4.17 -2.69 6.14
N GLY A 74 3.81 -3.95 6.41
CA GLY A 74 4.76 -4.99 6.76
C GLY A 74 4.60 -6.14 5.81
N LEU A 75 5.71 -6.76 5.42
CA LEU A 75 5.67 -7.83 4.43
C LEU A 75 4.93 -9.06 4.96
N LEU A 76 3.94 -9.50 4.21
CA LEU A 76 3.20 -10.68 4.58
C LEU A 76 4.05 -11.94 4.45
N SER A 77 4.95 -11.95 3.48
CA SER A 77 5.81 -13.10 3.26
C SER A 77 6.69 -13.42 4.47
N ASP A 78 7.00 -12.40 5.29
CA ASP A 78 7.78 -12.65 6.51
C ASP A 78 7.01 -13.49 7.49
N VAL A 79 5.69 -13.37 7.49
CA VAL A 79 4.82 -14.19 8.34
C VAL A 79 4.65 -15.57 7.72
N GLU A 80 4.49 -15.64 6.42
CA GLU A 80 4.25 -16.90 5.72
C GLU A 80 5.42 -17.85 5.76
N ASN A 81 6.63 -17.33 5.93
CA ASN A 81 7.84 -18.13 5.93
C ASN A 81 8.20 -18.71 7.28
N LYS A 82 7.27 -18.75 8.17
CA LYS A 82 7.52 -19.25 9.53
C LYS A 82 7.45 -20.75 9.67
N ASP A 83 7.05 -21.41 8.66
CA ASP A 83 6.92 -22.89 8.72
C ASP A 83 8.25 -23.59 8.83
#